data_b904efa9bebf5e4da4ef13359fabce2c
#
_entry.id   b904efa9bebf5e4da4ef13359fabce2c
#
_cell.length_a   1.000
_cell.length_b   1.000
_cell.length_c   1.000
_cell.angle_alpha   90.00
_cell.angle_beta   90.00
_cell.angle_gamma   90.00
#
_symmetry.space_group_name_H-M   'P 1'
#
loop_
_entity.id
_entity.type
_entity.pdbx_description
1 polymer ?
#
loop_
_entity_poly.entity_id
_entity_poly.type
_entity_poly.pdbx_seq_one_letter_code
_entity_poly.pdbx_strand_id
1 'polypeptide(L)'
;RTYLMGWGSILEMSSSVTQLTASGDVKDTWNRPLRDLRISVIDRCNYRCPYCMPDEVYGDGYEFLPRRHWLTPGEIKRVAGLFMQLGVTKLRVTGGEPLLRKDIVEIVSGLNELPGLDLALTTNGALLAGLAGELKAAGLKRITISLDSLDDAVFKQMSGEKGNIANVLEGVEAARIVGLSPIKLNVVVQKSKNDHTVLDLVDHFRGSGVIVRFIEYMDVGTLNGWRLDEVVTSKVLMEQIDERWSLKPVEPNYRGEVAQRYVFEDGQGEIGFISSVSEPFCGDCHRARLSADGTIYTCLFAKQGICVREQLRAGASDADLIGLLQNLWRHRTDRYSEQRGKETTKKVSKSRIEMYRMGG
;
A
#
# COMPACT_ATOMS: atom_id res chain seq x y z
N ARG A 1 -28.63 11.21 71.85
CA ARG A 1 -29.29 10.05 71.22
C ARG A 1 -29.30 10.29 69.74
N THR A 2 -28.29 9.90 68.99
CA THR A 2 -28.07 8.63 68.26
C THR A 2 -29.23 8.26 67.37
N TYR A 3 -28.94 8.27 66.03
CA TYR A 3 -29.12 7.11 65.16
C TYR A 3 -28.42 7.32 63.82
N LEU A 4 -27.50 6.42 63.52
CA LEU A 4 -26.84 6.13 62.25
C LEU A 4 -27.80 5.38 61.35
N MET A 5 -27.75 5.69 60.01
CA MET A 5 -28.08 4.79 58.92
C MET A 5 -27.30 5.32 57.72
N GLY A 6 -26.36 4.70 57.12
CA GLY A 6 -26.37 3.42 56.45
C GLY A 6 -26.33 3.74 54.95
N TRP A 7 -25.13 4.01 54.40
CA TRP A 7 -24.93 4.21 52.96
C TRP A 7 -24.58 2.87 52.33
N GLY A 8 -25.51 2.40 51.51
CA GLY A 8 -25.34 1.20 50.71
C GLY A 8 -24.31 1.42 49.59
N SER A 9 -23.54 0.40 49.39
CA SER A 9 -22.50 0.19 48.40
C SER A 9 -22.94 0.49 46.98
N ILE A 10 -22.23 1.40 46.33
CA ILE A 10 -22.22 1.56 44.87
C ILE A 10 -21.36 0.42 44.31
N LEU A 11 -22.01 -0.50 43.63
CA LEU A 11 -21.36 -1.53 42.81
C LEU A 11 -20.50 -0.85 41.77
N GLU A 12 -19.18 -0.93 41.88
CA GLU A 12 -18.22 -0.69 40.83
C GLU A 12 -18.46 -1.72 39.72
N MET A 13 -19.06 -1.29 38.64
CA MET A 13 -18.99 -2.02 37.35
C MET A 13 -17.56 -1.91 36.84
N SER A 14 -16.72 -2.85 37.26
CA SER A 14 -15.43 -3.12 36.66
C SER A 14 -15.65 -3.41 35.17
N SER A 15 -15.33 -2.44 34.31
CA SER A 15 -15.15 -2.68 32.90
C SER A 15 -13.89 -3.53 32.72
N SER A 16 -14.07 -4.83 32.59
CA SER A 16 -13.05 -5.77 32.19
C SER A 16 -12.66 -5.43 30.75
N VAL A 17 -11.69 -4.53 30.59
CA VAL A 17 -10.87 -4.47 29.39
C VAL A 17 -10.12 -5.80 29.34
N THR A 18 -10.65 -6.74 28.57
CA THR A 18 -9.96 -7.99 28.27
C THR A 18 -8.62 -7.61 27.63
N GLN A 19 -7.54 -7.72 28.39
CA GLN A 19 -6.19 -7.64 27.86
C GLN A 19 -6.09 -8.73 26.78
N LEU A 20 -6.07 -8.28 25.52
CA LEU A 20 -5.76 -9.12 24.38
C LEU A 20 -4.35 -9.67 24.62
N THR A 21 -4.26 -10.90 25.07
CA THR A 21 -3.00 -11.63 25.17
C THR A 21 -2.38 -11.65 23.80
N ALA A 22 -1.18 -11.09 23.66
CA ALA A 22 -0.41 -11.09 22.44
C ALA A 22 -0.27 -12.54 21.96
N SER A 23 -1.08 -12.94 20.97
CA SER A 23 -0.83 -14.18 20.25
C SER A 23 0.50 -13.97 19.53
N GLY A 24 1.48 -14.83 19.74
CA GLY A 24 2.83 -14.68 19.19
C GLY A 24 2.79 -14.51 17.68
N ASP A 25 3.79 -13.84 17.13
CA ASP A 25 3.98 -13.58 15.71
C ASP A 25 3.64 -14.80 14.84
N VAL A 26 2.61 -14.70 14.03
CA VAL A 26 2.29 -15.76 13.07
C VAL A 26 3.32 -15.73 11.96
N LYS A 27 3.97 -16.88 11.72
CA LYS A 27 4.99 -17.05 10.70
C LYS A 27 4.54 -18.05 9.64
N ASP A 28 4.97 -17.82 8.41
CA ASP A 28 4.71 -18.71 7.29
C ASP A 28 5.73 -19.86 7.20
N THR A 29 5.66 -20.69 6.14
CA THR A 29 6.56 -21.85 5.93
C THR A 29 8.04 -21.47 5.77
N TRP A 30 8.33 -20.21 5.48
CA TRP A 30 9.68 -19.64 5.35
C TRP A 30 10.10 -18.82 6.58
N ASN A 31 9.38 -18.95 7.70
CA ASN A 31 9.62 -18.21 8.94
C ASN A 31 9.46 -16.68 8.81
N ARG A 32 8.67 -16.19 7.82
CA ARG A 32 8.39 -14.76 7.61
C ARG A 32 7.19 -14.35 8.46
N PRO A 33 7.35 -13.36 9.35
CA PRO A 33 6.24 -12.89 10.18
C PRO A 33 5.22 -12.10 9.36
N LEU A 34 3.98 -12.05 9.83
CA LEU A 34 2.94 -11.16 9.29
C LEU A 34 3.05 -9.80 9.99
N ARG A 35 3.41 -8.72 9.26
CA ARG A 35 3.67 -7.38 9.83
C ARG A 35 2.98 -6.24 9.12
N ASP A 36 2.65 -6.38 7.86
CA ASP A 36 2.14 -5.32 7.00
C ASP A 36 0.84 -5.79 6.33
N LEU A 37 -0.22 -5.00 6.46
CA LEU A 37 -1.47 -5.21 5.76
C LEU A 37 -1.72 -4.06 4.78
N ARG A 38 -1.91 -4.37 3.51
CA ARG A 38 -2.41 -3.42 2.51
C ARG A 38 -3.89 -3.62 2.30
N ILE A 39 -4.67 -2.56 2.41
CA ILE A 39 -6.12 -2.59 2.24
C ILE A 39 -6.49 -1.79 0.99
N SER A 40 -6.94 -2.48 -0.04
CA SER A 40 -7.61 -1.87 -1.18
C SER A 40 -9.05 -1.56 -0.77
N VAL A 41 -9.39 -0.29 -0.65
CA VAL A 41 -10.73 0.12 -0.19
C VAL A 41 -11.73 0.28 -1.34
N ILE A 42 -11.25 0.31 -2.58
CA ILE A 42 -12.03 0.51 -3.80
C ILE A 42 -11.32 -0.11 -5.00
N ASP A 43 -12.07 -0.66 -5.93
CA ASP A 43 -11.57 -1.27 -7.17
C ASP A 43 -11.59 -0.30 -8.38
N ARG A 44 -12.00 0.96 -8.18
CA ARG A 44 -12.08 1.99 -9.22
C ARG A 44 -10.91 2.95 -9.13
N CYS A 45 -10.47 3.48 -10.28
CA CYS A 45 -9.48 4.51 -10.38
C CYS A 45 -9.93 5.57 -11.41
N ASN A 46 -9.52 6.81 -11.23
CA ASN A 46 -9.69 7.89 -12.21
C ASN A 46 -8.59 7.94 -13.26
N TYR A 47 -7.52 7.15 -13.10
CA TYR A 47 -6.47 6.96 -14.11
C TYR A 47 -6.61 5.63 -14.83
N ARG A 48 -5.94 5.52 -16.01
CA ARG A 48 -5.88 4.32 -16.84
C ARG A 48 -4.43 3.97 -17.18
N CYS A 49 -3.57 3.98 -16.15
CA CYS A 49 -2.16 3.67 -16.33
C CYS A 49 -1.97 2.34 -17.09
N PRO A 50 -1.25 2.31 -18.23
CA PRO A 50 -1.12 1.12 -19.06
C PRO A 50 -0.55 -0.09 -18.32
N TYR A 51 0.29 0.16 -17.31
CA TYR A 51 0.89 -0.89 -16.48
C TYR A 51 0.00 -1.41 -15.34
N CYS A 52 -1.19 -0.79 -15.10
CA CYS A 52 -2.06 -1.13 -13.97
C CYS A 52 -3.51 -1.41 -14.41
N MET A 53 -4.12 -0.49 -15.14
CA MET A 53 -5.53 -0.52 -15.57
C MET A 53 -5.67 0.03 -16.99
N PRO A 54 -5.15 -0.65 -18.03
CA PRO A 54 -5.20 -0.16 -19.39
C PRO A 54 -6.63 0.12 -19.87
N ASP A 55 -6.83 1.27 -20.55
CA ASP A 55 -8.15 1.77 -20.96
C ASP A 55 -8.87 0.84 -21.94
N GLU A 56 -8.10 0.08 -22.73
CA GLU A 56 -8.63 -0.93 -23.67
C GLU A 56 -9.44 -2.03 -22.95
N VAL A 57 -9.16 -2.27 -21.67
CA VAL A 57 -9.87 -3.26 -20.85
C VAL A 57 -10.82 -2.60 -19.86
N TYR A 58 -10.37 -1.50 -19.23
CA TYR A 58 -11.09 -0.84 -18.11
C TYR A 58 -11.74 0.48 -18.52
N GLY A 59 -12.01 0.66 -19.81
CA GLY A 59 -12.72 1.82 -20.34
C GLY A 59 -14.18 1.90 -19.89
N ASP A 60 -14.94 2.77 -20.55
CA ASP A 60 -16.30 3.18 -20.12
C ASP A 60 -17.32 2.02 -19.99
N GLY A 61 -17.08 0.90 -20.66
CA GLY A 61 -17.95 -0.29 -20.59
C GLY A 61 -17.61 -1.30 -19.49
N TYR A 62 -16.55 -1.07 -18.71
CA TYR A 62 -16.12 -2.02 -17.69
C TYR A 62 -17.00 -1.93 -16.43
N GLU A 63 -17.53 -3.07 -15.99
CA GLU A 63 -18.34 -3.17 -14.77
C GLU A 63 -17.46 -3.44 -13.54
N PHE A 64 -17.22 -2.41 -12.75
CA PHE A 64 -16.59 -2.52 -11.43
C PHE A 64 -17.54 -3.10 -10.39
N LEU A 65 -16.98 -3.54 -9.26
CA LEU A 65 -17.77 -4.09 -8.17
C LEU A 65 -18.89 -3.13 -7.73
N PRO A 66 -20.12 -3.62 -7.56
CA PRO A 66 -21.18 -2.84 -6.93
C PRO A 66 -20.78 -2.44 -5.49
N ARG A 67 -21.14 -1.24 -5.05
CA ARG A 67 -20.79 -0.73 -3.71
C ARG A 67 -21.19 -1.68 -2.57
N ARG A 68 -22.29 -2.41 -2.71
CA ARG A 68 -22.73 -3.41 -1.73
C ARG A 68 -21.74 -4.56 -1.51
N HIS A 69 -20.81 -4.76 -2.44
CA HIS A 69 -19.77 -5.78 -2.33
C HIS A 69 -18.50 -5.24 -1.65
N TRP A 70 -18.35 -3.94 -1.49
CA TRP A 70 -17.24 -3.39 -0.74
C TRP A 70 -17.43 -3.64 0.76
N LEU A 71 -16.33 -3.78 1.46
CA LEU A 71 -16.34 -3.76 2.91
C LEU A 71 -16.73 -2.37 3.41
N THR A 72 -17.55 -2.31 4.43
CA THR A 72 -17.90 -1.07 5.15
C THR A 72 -16.70 -0.58 5.99
N PRO A 73 -16.66 0.71 6.42
CA PRO A 73 -15.63 1.19 7.34
C PRO A 73 -15.50 0.34 8.60
N GLY A 74 -16.62 -0.08 9.19
CA GLY A 74 -16.64 -0.96 10.36
C GLY A 74 -16.07 -2.36 10.09
N GLU A 75 -16.41 -2.97 8.94
CA GLU A 75 -15.83 -4.27 8.51
C GLU A 75 -14.32 -4.16 8.29
N ILE A 76 -13.85 -3.07 7.65
CA ILE A 76 -12.42 -2.79 7.44
C ILE A 76 -11.69 -2.67 8.78
N LYS A 77 -12.22 -1.87 9.72
CA LYS A 77 -11.65 -1.70 11.06
C LYS A 77 -11.59 -3.03 11.80
N ARG A 78 -12.67 -3.83 11.77
CA ARG A 78 -12.71 -5.14 12.40
C ARG A 78 -11.63 -6.07 11.85
N VAL A 79 -11.53 -6.20 10.51
CA VAL A 79 -10.50 -7.04 9.88
C VAL A 79 -9.10 -6.54 10.22
N ALA A 80 -8.83 -5.23 10.18
CA ALA A 80 -7.56 -4.66 10.57
C ALA A 80 -7.18 -5.02 12.01
N GLY A 81 -8.14 -4.94 12.95
CA GLY A 81 -7.96 -5.35 14.35
C GLY A 81 -7.60 -6.83 14.50
N LEU A 82 -8.22 -7.72 13.70
CA LEU A 82 -7.86 -9.14 13.69
C LEU A 82 -6.43 -9.37 13.18
N PHE A 83 -6.02 -8.67 12.13
CA PHE A 83 -4.65 -8.72 11.65
C PHE A 83 -3.62 -8.20 12.65
N MET A 84 -3.97 -7.19 13.46
CA MET A 84 -3.10 -6.71 14.54
C MET A 84 -2.88 -7.77 15.62
N GLN A 85 -3.90 -8.55 15.96
CA GLN A 85 -3.75 -9.68 16.88
C GLN A 85 -2.81 -10.77 16.34
N LEU A 86 -2.62 -10.81 15.02
CA LEU A 86 -1.69 -11.72 14.33
C LEU A 86 -0.27 -11.14 14.14
N GLY A 87 -0.03 -9.93 14.64
CA GLY A 87 1.30 -9.30 14.61
C GLY A 87 1.45 -8.16 13.60
N VAL A 88 0.39 -7.75 12.89
CA VAL A 88 0.44 -6.58 12.01
C VAL A 88 0.59 -5.30 12.83
N THR A 89 1.60 -4.53 12.50
CA THR A 89 1.88 -3.21 13.11
C THR A 89 1.83 -2.08 12.09
N LYS A 90 1.78 -2.42 10.81
CA LYS A 90 1.79 -1.47 9.70
C LYS A 90 0.60 -1.71 8.78
N LEU A 91 -0.12 -0.65 8.46
CA LEU A 91 -1.25 -0.70 7.56
C LEU A 91 -1.14 0.38 6.49
N ARG A 92 -1.44 -0.01 5.26
CA ARG A 92 -1.49 0.91 4.13
C ARG A 92 -2.86 0.87 3.46
N VAL A 93 -3.56 1.99 3.51
CA VAL A 93 -4.78 2.19 2.72
C VAL A 93 -4.39 2.49 1.27
N THR A 94 -5.03 1.79 0.35
CA THR A 94 -4.82 1.89 -1.09
C THR A 94 -6.12 1.51 -1.82
N GLY A 95 -6.06 1.18 -3.10
CA GLY A 95 -7.22 0.76 -3.90
C GLY A 95 -6.85 0.72 -5.37
N GLY A 96 -7.82 0.97 -6.24
CA GLY A 96 -7.58 1.67 -7.47
C GLY A 96 -7.10 3.09 -7.11
N GLU A 97 -8.05 4.00 -6.86
CA GLU A 97 -7.72 5.28 -6.21
C GLU A 97 -8.55 5.46 -4.93
N PRO A 98 -7.94 5.40 -3.74
CA PRO A 98 -8.69 5.41 -2.48
C PRO A 98 -9.45 6.73 -2.24
N LEU A 99 -8.97 7.86 -2.78
CA LEU A 99 -9.61 9.16 -2.60
C LEU A 99 -10.93 9.31 -3.41
N LEU A 100 -11.25 8.38 -4.30
CA LEU A 100 -12.57 8.28 -4.92
C LEU A 100 -13.62 7.69 -3.99
N ARG A 101 -13.21 7.04 -2.89
CA ARG A 101 -14.12 6.46 -1.94
C ARG A 101 -14.68 7.53 -1.01
N LYS A 102 -16.00 7.76 -1.04
CA LYS A 102 -16.66 8.87 -0.32
C LYS A 102 -16.49 8.84 1.20
N ASP A 103 -16.38 7.64 1.78
CA ASP A 103 -16.19 7.38 3.21
C ASP A 103 -14.72 7.16 3.59
N ILE A 104 -13.76 7.65 2.78
CA ILE A 104 -12.32 7.46 3.00
C ILE A 104 -11.84 8.08 4.31
N VAL A 105 -12.36 9.26 4.68
CA VAL A 105 -12.01 9.95 5.93
C VAL A 105 -12.50 9.14 7.14
N GLU A 106 -13.71 8.59 7.08
CA GLU A 106 -14.25 7.69 8.12
C GLU A 106 -13.40 6.42 8.26
N ILE A 107 -12.98 5.81 7.14
CA ILE A 107 -12.09 4.64 7.16
C ILE A 107 -10.77 4.98 7.85
N VAL A 108 -10.13 6.10 7.48
CA VAL A 108 -8.86 6.53 8.08
C VAL A 108 -9.03 6.79 9.57
N SER A 109 -10.08 7.49 9.97
CA SER A 109 -10.41 7.76 11.38
C SER A 109 -10.61 6.47 12.17
N GLY A 110 -11.42 5.54 11.65
CA GLY A 110 -11.65 4.25 12.30
C GLY A 110 -10.38 3.39 12.44
N LEU A 111 -9.50 3.42 11.46
CA LEU A 111 -8.21 2.72 11.52
C LEU A 111 -7.23 3.39 12.49
N ASN A 112 -7.26 4.72 12.60
CA ASN A 112 -6.40 5.46 13.54
C ASN A 112 -6.77 5.22 15.02
N GLU A 113 -8.00 4.78 15.31
CA GLU A 113 -8.39 4.37 16.66
C GLU A 113 -7.73 3.07 17.13
N LEU A 114 -7.13 2.29 16.20
CA LEU A 114 -6.41 1.06 16.52
C LEU A 114 -5.04 1.40 17.13
N PRO A 115 -4.75 0.99 18.39
CA PRO A 115 -3.57 1.45 19.12
C PRO A 115 -2.28 0.89 18.53
N GLY A 116 -1.24 1.74 18.39
CA GLY A 116 0.09 1.33 17.95
C GLY A 116 0.22 1.02 16.45
N LEU A 117 -0.80 1.33 15.65
CA LEU A 117 -0.79 1.10 14.22
C LEU A 117 -0.04 2.21 13.47
N ASP A 118 0.93 1.81 12.64
CA ASP A 118 1.59 2.69 11.67
C ASP A 118 0.73 2.79 10.40
N LEU A 119 -0.12 3.83 10.34
CA LEU A 119 -1.08 4.04 9.25
C LEU A 119 -0.48 4.92 8.14
N ALA A 120 -0.58 4.43 6.90
CA ALA A 120 -0.20 5.16 5.69
C ALA A 120 -1.29 5.06 4.62
N LEU A 121 -1.32 6.01 3.69
CA LEU A 121 -2.17 5.98 2.51
C LEU A 121 -1.33 6.09 1.24
N THR A 122 -1.72 5.40 0.17
CA THR A 122 -1.14 5.56 -1.17
C THR A 122 -2.21 6.05 -2.11
N THR A 123 -1.92 7.10 -2.89
CA THR A 123 -2.84 7.75 -3.83
C THR A 123 -2.11 8.19 -5.11
N ASN A 124 -2.83 8.38 -6.19
CA ASN A 124 -2.31 9.06 -7.39
C ASN A 124 -2.23 10.59 -7.24
N GLY A 125 -2.70 11.12 -6.11
CA GLY A 125 -2.56 12.53 -5.76
C GLY A 125 -3.58 13.50 -6.37
N ALA A 126 -4.32 13.10 -7.40
CA ALA A 126 -5.20 13.99 -8.16
C ALA A 126 -6.29 14.69 -7.34
N LEU A 127 -6.75 14.05 -6.27
CA LEU A 127 -7.79 14.56 -5.38
C LEU A 127 -7.25 14.98 -4.00
N LEU A 128 -5.95 14.87 -3.79
CA LEU A 128 -5.35 15.02 -2.47
C LEU A 128 -5.44 16.46 -1.96
N ALA A 129 -5.30 17.45 -2.81
CA ALA A 129 -5.36 18.86 -2.40
C ALA A 129 -6.64 19.21 -1.63
N GLY A 130 -7.78 18.66 -2.09
CA GLY A 130 -9.07 18.88 -1.43
C GLY A 130 -9.32 18.06 -0.16
N LEU A 131 -8.52 17.01 0.10
CA LEU A 131 -8.76 16.05 1.18
C LEU A 131 -7.64 15.99 2.22
N ALA A 132 -6.47 16.59 1.95
CA ALA A 132 -5.29 16.49 2.81
C ALA A 132 -5.57 16.93 4.25
N GLY A 133 -6.31 18.02 4.44
CA GLY A 133 -6.68 18.54 5.76
C GLY A 133 -7.57 17.57 6.56
N GLU A 134 -8.61 17.03 5.92
CA GLU A 134 -9.52 16.08 6.54
C GLU A 134 -8.82 14.76 6.87
N LEU A 135 -8.00 14.24 5.98
CA LEU A 135 -7.20 13.04 6.20
C LEU A 135 -6.22 13.21 7.37
N LYS A 136 -5.58 14.39 7.47
CA LYS A 136 -4.71 14.73 8.60
C LYS A 136 -5.49 14.78 9.91
N ALA A 137 -6.65 15.44 9.92
CA ALA A 137 -7.53 15.53 11.09
C ALA A 137 -8.06 14.14 11.51
N ALA A 138 -8.31 13.23 10.55
CA ALA A 138 -8.67 11.83 10.80
C ALA A 138 -7.52 10.99 11.35
N GLY A 139 -6.31 11.54 11.47
CA GLY A 139 -5.15 10.88 12.07
C GLY A 139 -4.15 10.27 11.09
N LEU A 140 -4.29 10.51 9.78
CA LEU A 140 -3.26 10.11 8.82
C LEU A 140 -1.94 10.84 9.14
N LYS A 141 -0.84 10.07 9.25
CA LYS A 141 0.47 10.64 9.56
C LYS A 141 1.33 10.83 8.33
N ARG A 142 1.32 9.86 7.43
CA ARG A 142 2.24 9.78 6.28
C ARG A 142 1.53 9.33 5.02
N ILE A 143 2.04 9.77 3.89
CA ILE A 143 1.43 9.53 2.59
C ILE A 143 2.46 9.09 1.55
N THR A 144 2.00 8.29 0.60
CA THR A 144 2.73 7.97 -0.62
C THR A 144 1.90 8.44 -1.81
N ILE A 145 2.51 9.17 -2.72
CA ILE A 145 1.86 9.70 -3.92
C ILE A 145 2.56 9.07 -5.14
N SER A 146 1.79 8.64 -6.13
CA SER A 146 2.34 8.12 -7.39
C SER A 146 2.51 9.26 -8.37
N LEU A 147 3.74 9.44 -8.90
CA LEU A 147 4.07 10.48 -9.87
C LEU A 147 5.22 10.00 -10.77
N ASP A 148 4.89 9.54 -11.98
CA ASP A 148 5.84 8.84 -12.84
C ASP A 148 6.72 9.78 -13.69
N SER A 149 6.38 11.07 -13.83
CA SER A 149 7.18 12.09 -14.52
C SER A 149 6.74 13.51 -14.13
N LEU A 150 7.62 14.48 -14.32
CA LEU A 150 7.30 15.92 -14.30
C LEU A 150 7.07 16.48 -15.71
N ASP A 151 7.41 15.76 -16.76
CA ASP A 151 7.04 16.10 -18.13
C ASP A 151 5.55 15.78 -18.36
N ASP A 152 4.76 16.79 -18.76
CA ASP A 152 3.30 16.67 -18.89
C ASP A 152 2.88 15.63 -19.94
N ALA A 153 3.61 15.53 -21.05
CA ALA A 153 3.32 14.58 -22.12
C ALA A 153 3.63 13.14 -21.66
N VAL A 154 4.76 12.94 -21.01
CA VAL A 154 5.15 11.65 -20.44
C VAL A 154 4.19 11.26 -19.32
N PHE A 155 3.83 12.18 -18.41
CA PHE A 155 2.90 11.91 -17.32
C PHE A 155 1.51 11.53 -17.86
N LYS A 156 1.00 12.22 -18.87
CA LYS A 156 -0.26 11.87 -19.54
C LYS A 156 -0.21 10.46 -20.11
N GLN A 157 0.86 10.13 -20.85
CA GLN A 157 1.04 8.78 -21.38
C GLN A 157 1.05 7.72 -20.28
N MET A 158 1.78 7.95 -19.18
CA MET A 158 1.89 7.02 -18.04
C MET A 158 0.59 6.89 -17.25
N SER A 159 -0.26 7.91 -17.24
CA SER A 159 -1.57 7.92 -16.55
C SER A 159 -2.74 7.49 -17.45
N GLY A 160 -2.48 7.08 -18.71
CA GLY A 160 -3.51 6.70 -19.69
C GLY A 160 -4.37 7.88 -20.14
N GLU A 161 -3.74 9.03 -20.40
CA GLU A 161 -4.36 10.29 -20.86
C GLU A 161 -5.42 10.89 -19.90
N LYS A 162 -5.50 10.38 -18.66
CA LYS A 162 -6.49 10.84 -17.65
C LYS A 162 -5.86 11.72 -16.58
N GLY A 163 -4.53 11.75 -16.47
CA GLY A 163 -3.83 12.49 -15.42
C GLY A 163 -3.63 13.97 -15.74
N ASN A 164 -3.61 14.79 -14.69
CA ASN A 164 -3.17 16.18 -14.73
C ASN A 164 -2.07 16.36 -13.67
N ILE A 165 -0.86 16.67 -14.11
CA ILE A 165 0.30 16.81 -13.24
C ILE A 165 0.16 17.94 -12.23
N ALA A 166 -0.47 19.06 -12.61
CA ALA A 166 -0.68 20.21 -11.73
C ALA A 166 -1.48 19.79 -10.48
N ASN A 167 -2.55 19.00 -10.64
CA ASN A 167 -3.35 18.50 -9.52
C ASN A 167 -2.52 17.62 -8.57
N VAL A 168 -1.60 16.83 -9.10
CA VAL A 168 -0.74 15.96 -8.27
C VAL A 168 0.25 16.82 -7.48
N LEU A 169 0.87 17.81 -8.11
CA LEU A 169 1.81 18.73 -7.44
C LEU A 169 1.10 19.58 -6.38
N GLU A 170 -0.11 20.08 -6.65
CA GLU A 170 -0.97 20.74 -5.66
C GLU A 170 -1.27 19.79 -4.48
N GLY A 171 -1.51 18.51 -4.76
CA GLY A 171 -1.70 17.48 -3.73
C GLY A 171 -0.46 17.25 -2.87
N VAL A 172 0.73 17.24 -3.46
CA VAL A 172 2.01 17.15 -2.72
C VAL A 172 2.19 18.35 -1.81
N GLU A 173 1.93 19.56 -2.31
CA GLU A 173 2.06 20.80 -1.54
C GLU A 173 1.01 20.86 -0.41
N ALA A 174 -0.23 20.48 -0.67
CA ALA A 174 -1.25 20.40 0.36
C ALA A 174 -0.87 19.42 1.48
N ALA A 175 -0.33 18.25 1.13
CA ALA A 175 0.18 17.28 2.11
C ALA A 175 1.30 17.86 2.98
N ARG A 176 2.20 18.66 2.38
CA ARG A 176 3.28 19.35 3.07
C ARG A 176 2.77 20.41 4.03
N ILE A 177 1.83 21.25 3.58
CA ILE A 177 1.23 22.33 4.39
C ILE A 177 0.53 21.77 5.63
N VAL A 178 -0.25 20.69 5.50
CA VAL A 178 -0.95 20.08 6.64
C VAL A 178 -0.04 19.22 7.53
N GLY A 179 1.24 19.09 7.19
CA GLY A 179 2.24 18.36 7.98
C GLY A 179 2.09 16.84 7.93
N LEU A 180 1.67 16.27 6.79
CA LEU A 180 1.83 14.83 6.54
C LEU A 180 3.32 14.53 6.34
N SER A 181 3.89 13.62 7.13
CA SER A 181 5.33 13.30 7.06
C SER A 181 5.60 11.86 7.50
N PRO A 182 6.53 11.14 6.81
CA PRO A 182 7.14 11.52 5.55
C PRO A 182 6.18 11.49 4.36
N ILE A 183 6.40 12.38 3.39
CA ILE A 183 5.80 12.31 2.05
C ILE A 183 6.74 11.52 1.16
N LYS A 184 6.24 10.48 0.52
CA LYS A 184 7.00 9.65 -0.42
C LYS A 184 6.36 9.71 -1.80
N LEU A 185 7.17 9.84 -2.84
CA LEU A 185 6.74 9.68 -4.21
C LEU A 185 7.15 8.30 -4.71
N ASN A 186 6.23 7.58 -5.31
CA ASN A 186 6.51 6.34 -6.05
C ASN A 186 6.54 6.64 -7.54
N VAL A 187 7.59 6.21 -8.20
CA VAL A 187 7.82 6.37 -9.64
C VAL A 187 8.06 4.98 -10.22
N VAL A 188 7.16 4.48 -11.03
CA VAL A 188 7.40 3.26 -11.82
C VAL A 188 8.21 3.65 -13.04
N VAL A 189 9.43 3.10 -13.19
CA VAL A 189 10.31 3.43 -14.31
C VAL A 189 10.22 2.35 -15.37
N GLN A 190 9.84 2.77 -16.59
CA GLN A 190 9.75 1.91 -17.76
C GLN A 190 10.64 2.47 -18.87
N LYS A 191 11.49 1.62 -19.41
CA LYS A 191 12.44 1.97 -20.47
C LYS A 191 11.74 2.55 -21.70
N SER A 192 12.29 3.63 -22.24
CA SER A 192 11.76 4.37 -23.39
C SER A 192 10.37 4.99 -23.17
N LYS A 193 9.88 5.02 -21.95
CA LYS A 193 8.65 5.73 -21.56
C LYS A 193 8.97 6.96 -20.73
N ASN A 194 9.49 6.76 -19.51
CA ASN A 194 9.79 7.83 -18.57
C ASN A 194 11.20 7.78 -17.97
N ASP A 195 12.03 6.81 -18.35
CA ASP A 195 13.40 6.64 -17.86
C ASP A 195 14.28 7.87 -18.13
N HIS A 196 14.04 8.60 -19.20
CA HIS A 196 14.75 9.83 -19.55
C HIS A 196 14.36 11.05 -18.69
N THR A 197 13.26 10.98 -17.92
CA THR A 197 12.77 12.09 -17.05
C THR A 197 13.13 11.91 -15.57
N VAL A 198 13.85 10.84 -15.22
CA VAL A 198 14.18 10.49 -13.82
C VAL A 198 14.99 11.58 -13.14
N LEU A 199 16.00 12.14 -13.82
CA LEU A 199 16.87 13.17 -13.25
C LEU A 199 16.14 14.48 -12.96
N ASP A 200 15.13 14.83 -13.75
CA ASP A 200 14.30 16.01 -13.52
C ASP A 200 13.43 15.86 -12.27
N LEU A 201 12.90 14.66 -12.02
CA LEU A 201 12.20 14.33 -10.77
C LEU A 201 13.11 14.48 -9.55
N VAL A 202 14.35 13.96 -9.65
CA VAL A 202 15.33 14.07 -8.56
C VAL A 202 15.68 15.52 -8.30
N ASP A 203 16.00 16.30 -9.34
CA ASP A 203 16.37 17.70 -9.24
C ASP A 203 15.28 18.54 -8.56
N HIS A 204 14.03 18.32 -8.95
CA HIS A 204 12.87 19.04 -8.43
C HIS A 204 12.59 18.77 -6.94
N PHE A 205 12.69 17.51 -6.53
CA PHE A 205 12.32 17.12 -5.16
C PHE A 205 13.49 17.06 -4.19
N ARG A 206 14.71 17.08 -4.67
CA ARG A 206 15.91 17.15 -3.85
C ARG A 206 15.89 18.44 -3.01
N GLY A 207 16.14 18.33 -1.70
CA GLY A 207 16.06 19.45 -0.76
C GLY A 207 14.63 19.81 -0.28
N SER A 208 13.59 19.23 -0.87
CA SER A 208 12.19 19.53 -0.50
C SER A 208 11.68 18.79 0.75
N GLY A 209 12.40 17.77 1.22
CA GLY A 209 11.96 16.85 2.27
C GLY A 209 11.03 15.72 1.75
N VAL A 210 10.72 15.69 0.47
CA VAL A 210 9.98 14.62 -0.19
C VAL A 210 10.94 13.51 -0.60
N ILE A 211 10.60 12.25 -0.29
CA ILE A 211 11.42 11.08 -0.61
C ILE A 211 10.95 10.48 -1.93
N VAL A 212 11.74 10.58 -2.98
CA VAL A 212 11.46 9.93 -4.26
C VAL A 212 11.90 8.46 -4.20
N ARG A 213 11.05 7.55 -4.68
CA ARG A 213 11.33 6.11 -4.72
C ARG A 213 11.06 5.57 -6.11
N PHE A 214 12.10 5.13 -6.77
CA PHE A 214 12.03 4.48 -8.07
C PHE A 214 11.72 3.00 -7.94
N ILE A 215 10.79 2.51 -8.73
CA ILE A 215 10.29 1.13 -8.71
C ILE A 215 10.54 0.53 -10.08
N GLU A 216 11.24 -0.59 -10.12
CA GLU A 216 11.39 -1.37 -11.35
C GLU A 216 10.03 -1.85 -11.86
N TYR A 217 9.77 -1.68 -13.16
CA TYR A 217 8.56 -2.11 -13.83
C TYR A 217 8.35 -3.62 -13.71
N MET A 218 7.22 -4.04 -13.14
CA MET A 218 6.91 -5.43 -12.79
C MET A 218 5.80 -6.03 -13.66
N ASP A 219 5.83 -7.37 -13.79
CA ASP A 219 4.81 -8.21 -14.42
C ASP A 219 3.58 -8.47 -13.53
N VAL A 220 3.02 -7.41 -12.94
CA VAL A 220 1.82 -7.50 -12.08
C VAL A 220 0.57 -7.73 -12.91
N GLY A 221 -0.33 -8.60 -12.43
CA GLY A 221 -1.53 -8.98 -13.18
C GLY A 221 -1.22 -9.77 -14.46
N THR A 222 -2.07 -9.61 -15.45
CA THR A 222 -1.97 -10.32 -16.74
C THR A 222 -2.12 -9.42 -17.96
N LEU A 223 -2.46 -8.15 -17.77
CA LEU A 223 -2.92 -7.25 -18.83
C LEU A 223 -1.92 -6.13 -19.16
N ASN A 224 -0.86 -5.98 -18.41
CA ASN A 224 0.10 -4.87 -18.56
C ASN A 224 1.11 -5.05 -19.71
N GLY A 225 1.08 -6.17 -20.42
CA GLY A 225 1.98 -6.42 -21.55
C GLY A 225 3.48 -6.45 -21.19
N TRP A 226 3.83 -6.70 -19.94
CA TRP A 226 5.18 -6.61 -19.41
C TRP A 226 6.21 -7.39 -20.20
N ARG A 227 7.36 -6.77 -20.42
CA ARG A 227 8.54 -7.35 -21.06
C ARG A 227 9.78 -7.02 -20.25
N LEU A 228 10.69 -7.99 -20.14
CA LEU A 228 11.93 -7.84 -19.37
C LEU A 228 12.88 -6.77 -19.96
N ASP A 229 12.88 -6.59 -21.25
CA ASP A 229 13.70 -5.60 -21.97
C ASP A 229 13.21 -4.15 -21.75
N GLU A 230 12.03 -3.95 -21.18
CA GLU A 230 11.49 -2.66 -20.76
C GLU A 230 11.83 -2.29 -19.30
N VAL A 231 12.48 -3.18 -18.57
CA VAL A 231 12.90 -2.93 -17.18
C VAL A 231 14.18 -2.12 -17.15
N VAL A 232 14.15 -0.98 -16.45
CA VAL A 232 15.35 -0.25 -16.05
C VAL A 232 15.68 -0.69 -14.63
N THR A 233 16.87 -1.28 -14.43
CA THR A 233 17.24 -1.78 -13.12
C THR A 233 17.56 -0.64 -12.16
N SER A 234 17.28 -0.85 -10.87
CA SER A 234 17.62 0.11 -9.82
C SER A 234 19.10 0.49 -9.82
N LYS A 235 19.97 -0.46 -10.16
CA LYS A 235 21.42 -0.20 -10.28
C LYS A 235 21.71 0.86 -11.34
N VAL A 236 21.13 0.75 -12.52
CA VAL A 236 21.34 1.74 -13.62
C VAL A 236 20.83 3.12 -13.19
N LEU A 237 19.66 3.21 -12.57
CA LEU A 237 19.10 4.48 -12.09
C LEU A 237 19.97 5.10 -10.98
N MET A 238 20.44 4.27 -10.06
CA MET A 238 21.31 4.71 -8.95
C MET A 238 22.61 5.27 -9.50
N GLU A 239 23.26 4.57 -10.44
CA GLU A 239 24.51 5.04 -11.07
C GLU A 239 24.31 6.37 -11.80
N GLN A 240 23.23 6.53 -12.58
CA GLN A 240 22.91 7.81 -13.26
C GLN A 240 22.69 8.97 -12.29
N ILE A 241 22.04 8.71 -11.16
CA ILE A 241 21.78 9.74 -10.16
C ILE A 241 23.07 10.07 -9.39
N ASP A 242 23.86 9.06 -9.04
CA ASP A 242 25.14 9.20 -8.31
C ASP A 242 26.19 10.00 -9.09
N GLU A 243 26.23 9.84 -10.43
CA GLU A 243 27.09 10.64 -11.31
C GLU A 243 26.81 12.15 -11.21
N ARG A 244 25.56 12.53 -10.92
CA ARG A 244 25.16 13.95 -10.83
C ARG A 244 25.09 14.46 -9.39
N TRP A 245 24.67 13.61 -8.46
CA TRP A 245 24.53 13.93 -7.04
C TRP A 245 24.95 12.72 -6.20
N SER A 246 26.13 12.82 -5.60
CA SER A 246 26.72 11.72 -4.82
C SER A 246 25.76 11.13 -3.79
N LEU A 247 25.61 9.81 -3.84
CA LEU A 247 24.70 9.04 -3.00
C LEU A 247 25.47 8.19 -1.99
N LYS A 248 24.97 8.15 -0.77
CA LYS A 248 25.47 7.28 0.29
C LYS A 248 24.37 6.32 0.74
N PRO A 249 24.61 4.98 0.73
CA PRO A 249 23.64 4.01 1.24
C PRO A 249 23.41 4.22 2.74
N VAL A 250 22.15 4.00 3.19
CA VAL A 250 21.78 4.01 4.59
C VAL A 250 21.03 2.73 4.97
N GLU A 251 21.16 2.34 6.23
CA GLU A 251 20.51 1.13 6.73
C GLU A 251 18.98 1.19 6.57
N PRO A 252 18.33 0.04 6.34
CA PRO A 252 16.88 -0.03 6.32
C PRO A 252 16.29 0.34 7.68
N ASN A 253 15.13 1.00 7.70
CA ASN A 253 14.44 1.35 8.94
C ASN A 253 13.97 0.12 9.75
N TYR A 254 13.74 -1.00 9.06
CA TYR A 254 13.29 -2.27 9.65
C TYR A 254 13.57 -3.43 8.69
N ARG A 255 13.71 -4.63 9.22
CA ARG A 255 13.89 -5.83 8.42
C ARG A 255 12.69 -6.05 7.47
N GLY A 256 12.96 -6.27 6.17
CA GLY A 256 11.94 -6.44 5.13
C GLY A 256 11.41 -5.11 4.56
N GLU A 257 12.06 -3.98 4.81
CA GLU A 257 11.84 -2.76 4.04
C GLU A 257 12.18 -3.01 2.57
N VAL A 258 11.26 -2.64 1.67
CA VAL A 258 11.39 -2.99 0.25
C VAL A 258 12.28 -2.02 -0.53
N ALA A 259 12.44 -0.80 -0.04
CA ALA A 259 13.27 0.20 -0.66
C ALA A 259 14.70 0.14 -0.11
N GLN A 260 15.68 0.01 -0.97
CA GLN A 260 17.07 0.33 -0.67
C GLN A 260 17.15 1.85 -0.55
N ARG A 261 17.69 2.35 0.55
CA ARG A 261 17.69 3.76 0.92
C ARG A 261 19.07 4.38 0.71
N TYR A 262 19.09 5.59 0.18
CA TYR A 262 20.28 6.40 -0.01
C TYR A 262 19.99 7.83 0.45
N VAL A 263 21.01 8.52 0.94
CA VAL A 263 20.96 9.95 1.21
C VAL A 263 21.92 10.68 0.26
N PHE A 264 21.56 11.89 -0.12
CA PHE A 264 22.50 12.76 -0.85
C PHE A 264 23.62 13.20 0.11
N GLU A 265 24.89 13.08 -0.31
CA GLU A 265 26.04 13.40 0.55
C GLU A 265 26.08 14.86 0.98
N ASP A 266 25.47 15.75 0.20
CA ASP A 266 25.32 17.17 0.51
C ASP A 266 24.16 17.51 1.46
N GLY A 267 23.49 16.49 2.01
CA GLY A 267 22.41 16.64 2.99
C GLY A 267 21.05 17.04 2.40
N GLN A 268 20.88 17.00 1.07
CA GLN A 268 19.65 17.42 0.40
C GLN A 268 18.54 16.33 0.38
N GLY A 269 18.54 15.43 1.37
CA GLY A 269 17.45 14.50 1.60
C GLY A 269 17.76 13.04 1.25
N GLU A 270 16.70 12.26 1.09
CA GLU A 270 16.72 10.82 0.90
C GLU A 270 16.07 10.43 -0.44
N ILE A 271 16.60 9.35 -1.04
CA ILE A 271 16.06 8.71 -2.22
C ILE A 271 16.00 7.20 -2.00
N GLY A 272 15.13 6.48 -2.70
CA GLY A 272 15.02 5.03 -2.55
C GLY A 272 14.85 4.29 -3.85
N PHE A 273 15.24 3.01 -3.87
CA PHE A 273 15.09 2.13 -5.02
C PHE A 273 14.38 0.84 -4.61
N ILE A 274 13.42 0.39 -5.40
CA ILE A 274 12.66 -0.83 -5.17
C ILE A 274 12.94 -1.80 -6.31
N SER A 275 13.95 -2.64 -6.10
CA SER A 275 14.53 -3.60 -7.06
C SER A 275 13.66 -4.85 -7.18
N SER A 276 12.39 -4.68 -7.59
CA SER A 276 11.37 -5.74 -7.61
C SER A 276 11.67 -6.88 -8.58
N VAL A 277 12.50 -6.63 -9.58
CA VAL A 277 12.84 -7.55 -10.67
C VAL A 277 14.30 -8.01 -10.57
N SER A 278 15.24 -7.07 -10.45
CA SER A 278 16.67 -7.38 -10.42
C SER A 278 17.14 -7.99 -9.08
N GLU A 279 16.58 -7.54 -7.96
CA GLU A 279 16.89 -8.02 -6.61
C GLU A 279 15.61 -8.32 -5.81
N PRO A 280 14.92 -9.45 -6.12
CA PRO A 280 13.64 -9.76 -5.49
C PRO A 280 13.77 -9.98 -3.98
N PHE A 281 12.83 -9.42 -3.21
CA PHE A 281 12.80 -9.42 -1.75
C PHE A 281 11.73 -10.38 -1.17
N CYS A 282 11.46 -11.50 -1.82
CA CYS A 282 10.48 -12.49 -1.34
C CYS A 282 10.88 -13.11 0.00
N GLY A 283 12.19 -13.27 0.25
CA GLY A 283 12.73 -13.88 1.47
C GLY A 283 12.31 -13.19 2.77
N ASP A 284 12.16 -11.87 2.75
CA ASP A 284 11.73 -11.05 3.89
C ASP A 284 10.33 -10.45 3.71
N CYS A 285 9.51 -10.97 2.80
CA CYS A 285 8.17 -10.42 2.53
C CYS A 285 7.18 -10.77 3.64
N HIS A 286 6.72 -9.78 4.39
CA HIS A 286 5.81 -9.89 5.54
C HIS A 286 4.42 -9.25 5.28
N ARG A 287 4.00 -9.13 4.01
CA ARG A 287 2.81 -8.39 3.59
C ARG A 287 1.64 -9.30 3.25
N ALA A 288 0.48 -9.01 3.84
CA ALA A 288 -0.82 -9.47 3.37
C ALA A 288 -1.56 -8.36 2.64
N ARG A 289 -2.60 -8.70 1.90
CA ARG A 289 -3.45 -7.78 1.14
C ARG A 289 -4.90 -8.12 1.35
N LEU A 290 -5.73 -7.11 1.52
CA LEU A 290 -7.18 -7.19 1.61
C LEU A 290 -7.76 -6.38 0.46
N SER A 291 -8.55 -6.99 -0.41
CA SER A 291 -9.27 -6.29 -1.48
C SER A 291 -10.56 -5.64 -0.99
N ALA A 292 -11.11 -4.74 -1.80
CA ALA A 292 -12.34 -4.01 -1.48
C ALA A 292 -13.53 -4.94 -1.21
N ASP A 293 -13.58 -6.11 -1.83
CA ASP A 293 -14.61 -7.13 -1.65
C ASP A 293 -14.36 -8.11 -0.49
N GLY A 294 -13.33 -7.85 0.33
CA GLY A 294 -13.02 -8.69 1.48
C GLY A 294 -12.23 -9.96 1.17
N THR A 295 -11.58 -10.03 0.00
CA THR A 295 -10.71 -11.17 -0.33
C THR A 295 -9.28 -10.89 0.14
N ILE A 296 -8.68 -11.87 0.82
CA ILE A 296 -7.32 -11.79 1.37
C ILE A 296 -6.36 -12.54 0.47
N TYR A 297 -5.25 -11.88 0.14
CA TYR A 297 -4.16 -12.42 -0.66
C TYR A 297 -2.84 -12.35 0.12
N THR A 298 -1.99 -13.35 -0.05
CA THR A 298 -0.68 -13.44 0.61
C THR A 298 0.47 -12.96 -0.27
N CYS A 299 0.22 -12.72 -1.56
CA CYS A 299 1.21 -12.27 -2.54
C CYS A 299 0.59 -11.28 -3.54
N LEU A 300 1.40 -10.35 -4.08
CA LEU A 300 1.00 -9.46 -5.18
C LEU A 300 0.71 -10.23 -6.48
N PHE A 301 1.33 -11.39 -6.65
CA PHE A 301 1.19 -12.26 -7.82
C PHE A 301 0.25 -13.43 -7.58
N ALA A 302 -0.63 -13.32 -6.58
CA ALA A 302 -1.58 -14.37 -6.24
C ALA A 302 -2.54 -14.67 -7.40
N LYS A 303 -2.93 -15.93 -7.53
CA LYS A 303 -3.93 -16.41 -8.49
C LYS A 303 -5.32 -16.53 -7.86
N GLN A 304 -5.36 -16.66 -6.55
CA GLN A 304 -6.59 -16.81 -5.76
C GLN A 304 -6.38 -16.25 -4.35
N GLY A 305 -7.49 -15.97 -3.66
CA GLY A 305 -7.51 -15.50 -2.28
C GLY A 305 -8.66 -16.14 -1.50
N ILE A 306 -8.77 -15.80 -0.23
CA ILE A 306 -9.88 -16.25 0.64
C ILE A 306 -10.75 -15.03 0.94
N CYS A 307 -12.05 -15.11 0.56
CA CYS A 307 -13.02 -14.06 0.84
C CYS A 307 -13.57 -14.23 2.27
N VAL A 308 -13.40 -13.21 3.11
CA VAL A 308 -13.92 -13.19 4.50
C VAL A 308 -15.22 -12.39 4.65
N ARG A 309 -15.64 -11.66 3.62
CA ARG A 309 -16.82 -10.79 3.68
C ARG A 309 -18.09 -11.55 4.07
N GLU A 310 -18.32 -12.72 3.46
CA GLU A 310 -19.54 -13.49 3.74
C GLU A 310 -19.56 -14.01 5.17
N GLN A 311 -18.44 -14.47 5.69
CA GLN A 311 -18.29 -14.90 7.08
C GLN A 311 -18.48 -13.74 8.05
N LEU A 312 -17.90 -12.56 7.74
CA LEU A 312 -18.12 -11.34 8.53
C LEU A 312 -19.62 -11.00 8.63
N ARG A 313 -20.34 -11.05 7.51
CA ARG A 313 -21.77 -10.69 7.40
C ARG A 313 -22.69 -11.77 7.94
N ALA A 314 -22.25 -13.03 7.96
CA ALA A 314 -22.94 -14.13 8.60
C ALA A 314 -22.76 -14.17 10.12
N GLY A 315 -21.99 -13.22 10.70
CA GLY A 315 -21.79 -13.12 12.15
C GLY A 315 -20.72 -14.05 12.71
N ALA A 316 -19.73 -14.48 11.88
CA ALA A 316 -18.60 -15.26 12.36
C ALA A 316 -17.90 -14.56 13.54
N SER A 317 -17.48 -15.33 14.52
CA SER A 317 -16.76 -14.81 15.68
C SER A 317 -15.34 -14.35 15.29
N ASP A 318 -14.76 -13.46 16.09
CA ASP A 318 -13.36 -13.03 15.88
C ASP A 318 -12.39 -14.20 16.01
N ALA A 319 -12.68 -15.18 16.88
CA ALA A 319 -11.88 -16.38 17.03
C ALA A 319 -11.84 -17.24 15.76
N ASP A 320 -13.01 -17.43 15.10
CA ASP A 320 -13.11 -18.20 13.86
C ASP A 320 -12.32 -17.50 12.72
N LEU A 321 -12.48 -16.18 12.61
CA LEU A 321 -11.77 -15.37 11.61
C LEU A 321 -10.26 -15.37 11.87
N ILE A 322 -9.80 -15.22 13.11
CA ILE A 322 -8.38 -15.31 13.48
C ILE A 322 -7.83 -16.69 13.11
N GLY A 323 -8.55 -17.77 13.43
CA GLY A 323 -8.16 -19.13 13.06
C GLY A 323 -7.97 -19.31 11.56
N LEU A 324 -8.90 -18.78 10.76
CA LEU A 324 -8.81 -18.79 9.30
C LEU A 324 -7.59 -18.01 8.79
N LEU A 325 -7.37 -16.78 9.30
CA LEU A 325 -6.25 -15.93 8.90
C LEU A 325 -4.88 -16.52 9.30
N GLN A 326 -4.79 -17.10 10.49
CA GLN A 326 -3.60 -17.82 10.95
C GLN A 326 -3.27 -19.00 10.04
N ASN A 327 -4.30 -19.81 9.71
CA ASN A 327 -4.13 -20.95 8.84
C ASN A 327 -3.67 -20.53 7.45
N LEU A 328 -4.28 -19.48 6.88
CA LEU A 328 -3.88 -18.92 5.60
C LEU A 328 -2.41 -18.48 5.59
N TRP A 329 -1.97 -17.76 6.63
CA TRP A 329 -0.58 -17.28 6.68
C TRP A 329 0.42 -18.42 6.94
N ARG A 330 0.14 -19.33 7.86
CA ARG A 330 1.04 -20.47 8.18
C ARG A 330 1.34 -21.37 6.98
N HIS A 331 0.39 -21.50 6.04
CA HIS A 331 0.57 -22.33 4.84
C HIS A 331 1.06 -21.54 3.62
N ARG A 332 1.43 -20.28 3.80
CA ARG A 332 1.98 -19.43 2.74
C ARG A 332 3.34 -19.92 2.27
N THR A 333 3.46 -20.13 0.94
CA THR A 333 4.71 -20.57 0.27
C THR A 333 5.18 -19.59 -0.80
N ASP A 334 4.50 -18.43 -0.98
CA ASP A 334 4.74 -17.50 -2.08
C ASP A 334 6.18 -16.98 -2.15
N ARG A 335 6.81 -17.14 -3.33
CA ARG A 335 8.14 -16.62 -3.69
C ARG A 335 8.22 -16.28 -5.18
N TYR A 336 7.15 -15.78 -5.77
CA TYR A 336 7.03 -15.60 -7.21
C TYR A 336 8.18 -14.78 -7.81
N SER A 337 8.52 -13.60 -7.24
CA SER A 337 9.54 -12.71 -7.83
C SER A 337 10.92 -13.39 -7.93
N GLU A 338 11.28 -14.27 -6.99
CA GLU A 338 12.52 -15.05 -7.03
C GLU A 338 12.45 -16.21 -8.04
N GLN A 339 11.26 -16.65 -8.40
CA GLN A 339 11.02 -17.75 -9.33
C GLN A 339 10.69 -17.28 -10.75
N ARG A 340 10.53 -15.96 -10.95
CA ARG A 340 10.12 -15.34 -12.22
C ARG A 340 10.85 -15.90 -13.44
N GLY A 341 12.18 -16.03 -13.37
CA GLY A 341 12.99 -16.56 -14.47
C GLY A 341 12.76 -18.03 -14.81
N LYS A 342 12.24 -18.82 -13.88
CA LYS A 342 11.93 -20.25 -14.06
C LYS A 342 10.55 -20.47 -14.69
N GLU A 343 9.62 -19.51 -14.54
CA GLU A 343 8.26 -19.59 -15.06
C GLU A 343 8.08 -18.93 -16.44
N THR A 344 8.98 -18.03 -16.87
CA THR A 344 8.91 -17.35 -18.16
C THR A 344 9.05 -18.28 -19.37
N THR A 345 9.52 -19.49 -19.19
CA THR A 345 9.51 -20.55 -20.22
C THR A 345 8.17 -21.30 -20.33
N LYS A 346 7.27 -21.15 -19.35
CA LYS A 346 5.89 -21.65 -19.43
C LYS A 346 4.97 -20.46 -19.69
N LYS A 347 4.09 -20.57 -20.71
CA LYS A 347 3.06 -19.54 -21.03
C LYS A 347 2.56 -18.87 -19.76
N VAL A 348 2.70 -17.52 -19.67
CA VAL A 348 2.19 -16.71 -18.56
C VAL A 348 0.77 -17.15 -18.24
N SER A 349 0.56 -17.68 -17.06
CA SER A 349 -0.76 -18.16 -16.62
C SER A 349 -1.73 -16.98 -16.63
N LYS A 350 -2.77 -17.06 -17.47
CA LYS A 350 -3.84 -16.04 -17.62
C LYS A 350 -4.70 -15.81 -16.35
N SER A 351 -4.26 -16.23 -15.18
CA SER A 351 -5.10 -16.34 -13.98
C SER A 351 -4.63 -15.54 -12.77
N ARG A 352 -3.72 -14.55 -12.94
CA ARG A 352 -3.32 -13.70 -11.81
C ARG A 352 -4.39 -12.64 -11.52
N ILE A 353 -4.47 -12.26 -10.26
CA ILE A 353 -5.33 -11.15 -9.85
C ILE A 353 -4.65 -9.83 -10.24
N GLU A 354 -5.41 -8.93 -10.81
CA GLU A 354 -4.92 -7.62 -11.23
C GLU A 354 -4.56 -6.72 -10.03
N MET A 355 -3.51 -5.92 -10.18
CA MET A 355 -2.92 -5.13 -9.09
C MET A 355 -3.92 -4.16 -8.45
N TYR A 356 -4.76 -3.50 -9.24
CA TYR A 356 -5.74 -2.53 -8.75
C TYR A 356 -6.75 -3.13 -7.77
N ARG A 357 -7.04 -4.43 -7.86
CA ARG A 357 -7.93 -5.13 -6.93
C ARG A 357 -7.28 -5.37 -5.57
N MET A 358 -5.98 -5.58 -5.55
CA MET A 358 -5.21 -5.93 -4.34
C MET A 358 -4.52 -4.73 -3.70
N GLY A 359 -4.56 -3.56 -4.34
CA GLY A 359 -3.81 -2.38 -3.95
C GLY A 359 -2.31 -2.49 -4.24
N GLY A 360 -1.83 -1.65 -5.12
CA GLY A 360 -0.42 -1.55 -5.52
C GLY A 360 0.50 -0.99 -4.45
#